data_d68a5c9b302a346f2cd01a912ffbe2f7
#
_entry.id   d68a5c9b302a346f2cd01a912ffbe2f7
#
_cell.length_a   1.000
_cell.length_b   1.000
_cell.length_c   1.000
_cell.angle_alpha   90.00
_cell.angle_beta   90.00
_cell.angle_gamma   90.00
#
_symmetry.space_group_name_H-M   'P 1'
#
loop_
_entity.id
_entity.type
_entity.pdbx_description
1 polymer ?
#
loop_
_entity_poly.entity_id
_entity_poly.type
_entity_poly.pdbx_seq_one_letter_code
_entity_poly.pdbx_strand_id
1 'polypeptide(L)'
;MNAEYGTLANYFTGIAYKRLSAVECDPHNSNQHEFNATVAFLKVFGKSEEPVKLASSFVYISDEQAFQQDATLTIYDARKNTPGRTEYRAYFPSNKVTDMMQLGDCVIFARKPDDTALVIVAQKDSDALGDILWLFGQSTLEDSFRSDLEMEKKPIPRVVVGLLDLIGIKLPQADDELEDMLERFNGDFPHTREFSKYARERSNYQNALDGNSPDDVIMDWYSTEERLHSVLDRHIIEQRFKQGIINADTFIEHAKSILNKRKSRAGQALENHLEQMFLDHGLKYSRTPRTEGNVRPDFIFPSIEDYRNPSFPEIQLHMLGVKTTCKDRWRQVLVEAGRIQHKHLFTLERAISVAQTDEMRAHNLTLVVPTEICTTYTKQQQAWLLSVENFLAVLRECQ
;
A
#
# COMPACT_ATOMS: atom_id res chain seq x y z
N MET A 1 -15.94 -10.19 -7.32
CA MET A 1 -14.91 -9.13 -7.41
C MET A 1 -14.72 -8.80 -8.89
N ASN A 2 -15.20 -7.66 -9.33
CA ASN A 2 -14.91 -7.16 -10.67
C ASN A 2 -13.44 -6.75 -10.68
N ALA A 3 -12.66 -7.31 -11.62
CA ALA A 3 -11.25 -6.97 -11.80
C ALA A 3 -11.16 -5.61 -12.52
N GLU A 4 -11.48 -4.53 -11.81
CA GLU A 4 -11.48 -3.15 -12.33
C GLU A 4 -10.11 -2.76 -12.93
N TYR A 5 -9.03 -3.26 -12.31
CA TYR A 5 -7.65 -3.02 -12.76
C TYR A 5 -7.04 -4.25 -13.45
N GLY A 6 -7.86 -5.24 -13.82
CA GLY A 6 -7.39 -6.48 -14.43
C GLY A 6 -6.79 -7.47 -13.43
N THR A 7 -5.97 -8.36 -13.94
CA THR A 7 -5.26 -9.37 -13.14
C THR A 7 -3.75 -9.19 -13.26
N LEU A 8 -3.00 -9.79 -12.36
CA LEU A 8 -1.54 -9.77 -12.43
C LEU A 8 -0.98 -10.40 -13.72
N ALA A 9 -1.76 -11.26 -14.41
CA ALA A 9 -1.36 -11.83 -15.68
C ALA A 9 -1.15 -10.80 -16.80
N ASN A 10 -1.75 -9.63 -16.69
CA ASN A 10 -1.52 -8.53 -17.64
C ASN A 10 -0.07 -8.00 -17.56
N TYR A 11 0.60 -8.21 -16.44
CA TYR A 11 1.91 -7.65 -16.14
C TYR A 11 2.98 -8.70 -15.88
N PHE A 12 2.60 -9.91 -15.44
CA PHE A 12 3.53 -10.97 -15.06
C PHE A 12 3.05 -12.34 -15.51
N THR A 13 3.99 -13.16 -15.96
CA THR A 13 3.76 -14.58 -16.28
C THR A 13 3.98 -15.47 -15.07
N GLY A 14 4.71 -15.00 -14.06
CA GLY A 14 4.98 -15.71 -12.82
C GLY A 14 5.98 -14.99 -11.95
N ILE A 15 6.06 -15.41 -10.70
CA ILE A 15 7.02 -14.90 -9.72
C ILE A 15 7.81 -16.01 -9.05
N ALA A 16 9.06 -15.68 -8.66
CA ALA A 16 9.86 -16.45 -7.72
C ALA A 16 10.30 -15.54 -6.57
N TYR A 17 10.10 -15.95 -5.33
CA TYR A 17 10.32 -15.08 -4.17
C TYR A 17 10.89 -15.85 -2.99
N LYS A 18 11.62 -15.16 -2.13
CA LYS A 18 12.22 -15.70 -0.91
C LYS A 18 12.64 -14.62 0.06
N ARG A 19 12.99 -15.02 1.30
CA ARG A 19 13.73 -14.20 2.25
C ARG A 19 15.22 -14.20 1.90
N LEU A 20 15.87 -13.04 1.99
CA LEU A 20 17.31 -12.91 1.77
C LEU A 20 18.10 -13.50 2.94
N SER A 21 19.12 -14.26 2.60
CA SER A 21 20.13 -14.79 3.54
C SER A 21 21.36 -13.88 3.58
N ALA A 22 22.19 -14.04 4.62
CA ALA A 22 23.42 -13.26 4.78
C ALA A 22 24.40 -13.40 3.60
N VAL A 23 24.46 -14.58 2.98
CA VAL A 23 25.37 -14.85 1.84
C VAL A 23 24.97 -14.05 0.59
N GLU A 24 23.72 -13.66 0.47
CA GLU A 24 23.16 -12.97 -0.71
C GLU A 24 23.20 -11.45 -0.60
N CYS A 25 23.32 -10.91 0.61
CA CYS A 25 23.25 -9.47 0.85
C CYS A 25 24.48 -8.88 1.55
N ASP A 26 25.41 -9.69 2.08
CA ASP A 26 26.60 -9.20 2.76
C ASP A 26 27.86 -9.37 1.87
N PRO A 27 28.44 -8.27 1.34
CA PRO A 27 29.67 -8.32 0.55
C PRO A 27 30.88 -8.89 1.29
N HIS A 28 30.89 -8.88 2.64
CA HIS A 28 31.94 -9.45 3.45
C HIS A 28 31.85 -11.00 3.51
N ASN A 29 30.66 -11.54 3.34
CA ASN A 29 30.42 -12.98 3.33
C ASN A 29 30.48 -13.60 1.93
N SER A 30 30.23 -12.83 0.88
CA SER A 30 30.29 -13.31 -0.50
C SER A 30 30.42 -12.14 -1.49
N ASN A 31 31.44 -12.19 -2.35
CA ASN A 31 31.56 -11.29 -3.52
C ASN A 31 30.71 -11.77 -4.71
N GLN A 32 29.81 -12.75 -4.49
CA GLN A 32 29.03 -13.34 -5.54
C GLN A 32 27.67 -12.61 -5.63
N HIS A 33 27.55 -11.67 -6.57
CA HIS A 33 26.29 -11.03 -6.92
C HIS A 33 25.36 -12.01 -7.66
N GLU A 34 25.00 -13.11 -7.01
CA GLU A 34 24.20 -14.16 -7.63
C GLU A 34 23.35 -14.93 -6.62
N PHE A 35 22.18 -15.34 -7.09
CA PHE A 35 21.28 -16.23 -6.37
C PHE A 35 21.40 -17.67 -6.90
N ASN A 36 21.26 -18.65 -6.03
CA ASN A 36 21.07 -20.02 -6.46
C ASN A 36 19.68 -20.16 -7.13
N ALA A 37 19.66 -20.36 -8.44
CA ALA A 37 18.44 -20.52 -9.22
C ALA A 37 17.86 -21.93 -9.01
N THR A 38 17.11 -22.10 -7.92
CA THR A 38 16.48 -23.37 -7.55
C THR A 38 15.42 -23.83 -8.57
N VAL A 39 14.90 -25.03 -8.39
CA VAL A 39 13.81 -25.55 -9.24
C VAL A 39 12.61 -24.61 -9.26
N ALA A 40 12.28 -23.98 -8.11
CA ALA A 40 11.19 -23.02 -8.02
C ALA A 40 11.46 -21.77 -8.88
N PHE A 41 12.66 -21.22 -8.82
CA PHE A 41 13.08 -20.09 -9.66
C PHE A 41 13.01 -20.46 -11.14
N LEU A 42 13.53 -21.64 -11.51
CA LEU A 42 13.56 -22.11 -12.90
C LEU A 42 12.18 -22.46 -13.47
N LYS A 43 11.17 -22.69 -12.65
CA LYS A 43 9.77 -22.79 -13.12
C LYS A 43 9.27 -21.49 -13.74
N VAL A 44 9.73 -20.35 -13.24
CA VAL A 44 9.34 -19.02 -13.72
C VAL A 44 10.19 -18.58 -14.92
N PHE A 45 11.50 -18.76 -14.83
CA PHE A 45 12.45 -18.21 -15.81
C PHE A 45 12.89 -19.21 -16.87
N GLY A 46 12.62 -20.51 -16.66
CA GLY A 46 13.04 -21.57 -17.57
C GLY A 46 14.48 -22.02 -17.35
N LYS A 47 14.86 -23.06 -18.07
CA LYS A 47 16.22 -23.60 -18.16
C LYS A 47 16.75 -23.37 -19.57
N SER A 48 18.02 -23.06 -19.70
CA SER A 48 18.70 -22.93 -21.00
C SER A 48 20.10 -23.48 -20.90
N GLU A 49 20.58 -24.07 -21.98
CA GLU A 49 21.97 -24.51 -22.10
C GLU A 49 22.93 -23.31 -22.26
N GLU A 50 22.46 -22.22 -22.85
CA GLU A 50 23.22 -20.96 -22.97
C GLU A 50 22.77 -19.95 -21.94
N PRO A 51 23.65 -19.03 -21.49
CA PRO A 51 23.29 -17.95 -20.59
C PRO A 51 22.17 -17.07 -21.17
N VAL A 52 21.09 -16.92 -20.43
CA VAL A 52 19.96 -16.04 -20.76
C VAL A 52 20.15 -14.70 -20.06
N LYS A 53 20.18 -13.61 -20.84
CA LYS A 53 20.25 -12.25 -20.33
C LYS A 53 18.89 -11.58 -20.46
N LEU A 54 18.34 -11.14 -19.33
CA LEU A 54 17.05 -10.45 -19.26
C LEU A 54 17.29 -8.98 -18.87
N ALA A 55 16.78 -8.07 -19.69
CA ALA A 55 16.66 -6.68 -19.27
C ALA A 55 15.76 -6.64 -18.04
N SER A 56 16.21 -5.97 -16.99
CA SER A 56 15.53 -6.05 -15.70
C SER A 56 15.50 -4.70 -15.01
N SER A 57 14.38 -4.38 -14.37
CA SER A 57 14.28 -3.26 -13.45
C SER A 57 14.37 -3.78 -12.03
N PHE A 58 15.30 -3.25 -11.26
CA PHE A 58 15.44 -3.52 -9.83
C PHE A 58 14.77 -2.40 -9.05
N VAL A 59 13.93 -2.75 -8.08
CA VAL A 59 13.20 -1.80 -7.22
C VAL A 59 13.48 -2.15 -5.77
N TYR A 60 13.93 -1.17 -4.99
CA TYR A 60 13.93 -1.23 -3.53
C TYR A 60 12.70 -0.52 -2.99
N ILE A 61 12.03 -1.11 -2.01
CA ILE A 61 10.87 -0.51 -1.37
C ILE A 61 10.91 -0.71 0.15
N SER A 62 10.63 0.37 0.86
CA SER A 62 10.44 0.43 2.31
C SER A 62 9.34 1.44 2.64
N ASP A 63 9.01 1.59 3.92
CA ASP A 63 8.02 2.59 4.35
C ASP A 63 8.49 4.04 4.15
N GLU A 64 9.80 4.25 4.01
CA GLU A 64 10.40 5.58 3.92
C GLU A 64 10.78 5.96 2.50
N GLN A 65 11.12 4.96 1.67
CA GLN A 65 11.66 5.22 0.34
C GLN A 65 11.35 4.08 -0.65
N ALA A 66 11.23 4.47 -1.91
CA ALA A 66 11.22 3.56 -3.04
C ALA A 66 12.10 4.14 -4.14
N PHE A 67 12.91 3.33 -4.79
CA PHE A 67 13.70 3.73 -5.95
C PHE A 67 13.95 2.56 -6.88
N GLN A 68 14.19 2.86 -8.13
CA GLN A 68 14.37 1.92 -9.22
C GLN A 68 15.71 2.14 -9.92
N GLN A 69 16.31 1.05 -10.36
CA GLN A 69 17.49 1.07 -11.23
C GLN A 69 17.42 -0.08 -12.24
N ASP A 70 17.69 0.23 -13.49
CA ASP A 70 17.76 -0.79 -14.54
C ASP A 70 19.10 -1.52 -14.49
N ALA A 71 19.04 -2.83 -14.70
CA ALA A 71 20.21 -3.72 -14.72
C ALA A 71 19.89 -4.95 -15.61
N THR A 72 20.84 -5.88 -15.70
CA THR A 72 20.66 -7.14 -16.43
C THR A 72 20.70 -8.32 -15.47
N LEU A 73 19.67 -9.14 -15.49
CA LEU A 73 19.68 -10.44 -14.82
C LEU A 73 20.19 -11.50 -15.79
N THR A 74 21.22 -12.25 -15.41
CA THR A 74 21.79 -13.33 -16.23
C THR A 74 21.58 -14.67 -15.58
N ILE A 75 20.87 -15.58 -16.25
CA ILE A 75 20.63 -16.94 -15.77
C ILE A 75 21.51 -17.90 -16.56
N TYR A 76 22.30 -18.71 -15.87
CA TYR A 76 23.24 -19.62 -16.49
C TYR A 76 23.51 -20.86 -15.64
N ASP A 77 23.99 -21.95 -16.27
CA ASP A 77 24.48 -23.14 -15.56
C ASP A 77 25.96 -22.97 -15.22
N ALA A 78 26.26 -22.74 -13.94
CA ALA A 78 27.63 -22.59 -13.43
C ALA A 78 28.46 -23.88 -13.58
N ARG A 79 27.84 -25.04 -13.85
CA ARG A 79 28.47 -26.34 -14.05
C ARG A 79 28.31 -26.90 -15.46
N LYS A 80 27.99 -26.08 -16.44
CA LYS A 80 27.80 -26.47 -17.83
C LYS A 80 28.90 -27.41 -18.37
N ASN A 81 30.15 -27.19 -17.92
CA ASN A 81 31.31 -27.99 -18.35
C ASN A 81 31.60 -29.19 -17.44
N THR A 82 30.74 -29.50 -16.45
CA THR A 82 30.93 -30.61 -15.52
C THR A 82 29.94 -31.74 -15.84
N PRO A 83 30.36 -32.88 -16.38
CA PRO A 83 29.45 -33.94 -16.76
C PRO A 83 28.57 -34.42 -15.58
N GLY A 84 27.28 -34.58 -15.85
CA GLY A 84 26.30 -35.14 -14.91
C GLY A 84 25.90 -34.22 -13.76
N ARG A 85 26.29 -32.95 -13.78
CA ARG A 85 25.90 -31.97 -12.76
C ARG A 85 25.44 -30.69 -13.40
N THR A 86 24.34 -30.13 -12.91
CA THR A 86 23.82 -28.81 -13.28
C THR A 86 23.67 -27.97 -12.03
N GLU A 87 24.04 -26.69 -12.11
CA GLU A 87 23.87 -25.72 -11.02
C GLU A 87 23.55 -24.36 -11.61
N TYR A 88 22.27 -24.04 -11.67
CA TYR A 88 21.85 -22.75 -12.23
C TYR A 88 22.03 -21.62 -11.24
N ARG A 89 22.49 -20.49 -11.74
CA ARG A 89 22.71 -19.25 -11.03
C ARG A 89 21.97 -18.10 -11.72
N ALA A 90 21.53 -17.14 -10.92
CA ALA A 90 20.94 -15.89 -11.39
C ALA A 90 21.88 -14.75 -10.95
N TYR A 91 22.72 -14.30 -11.87
CA TYR A 91 23.71 -13.24 -11.64
C TYR A 91 23.11 -11.87 -11.94
N PHE A 92 23.48 -10.88 -11.14
CA PHE A 92 23.14 -9.47 -11.33
C PHE A 92 24.37 -8.59 -11.03
N PRO A 93 24.59 -7.49 -11.78
CA PRO A 93 25.62 -6.52 -11.45
C PRO A 93 25.25 -5.74 -10.20
N SER A 94 26.26 -5.29 -9.42
CA SER A 94 26.02 -4.37 -8.31
C SER A 94 25.30 -3.11 -8.79
N ASN A 95 24.30 -2.71 -8.03
CA ASN A 95 23.50 -1.52 -8.29
C ASN A 95 22.95 -0.98 -6.95
N LYS A 96 22.40 0.24 -6.95
CA LYS A 96 21.91 0.89 -5.72
C LYS A 96 20.86 0.07 -4.96
N VAL A 97 20.04 -0.74 -5.66
CA VAL A 97 19.04 -1.61 -5.03
C VAL A 97 19.72 -2.76 -4.31
N THR A 98 20.68 -3.41 -4.99
CA THR A 98 21.40 -4.55 -4.40
C THR A 98 22.31 -4.15 -3.25
N ASP A 99 22.83 -2.91 -3.27
CA ASP A 99 23.64 -2.35 -2.19
C ASP A 99 22.80 -2.07 -0.91
N MET A 100 21.47 -1.99 -1.04
CA MET A 100 20.55 -1.79 0.07
C MET A 100 19.99 -3.09 0.67
N MET A 101 20.23 -4.24 0.02
CA MET A 101 19.76 -5.54 0.49
C MET A 101 20.29 -5.85 1.89
N GLN A 102 19.39 -6.30 2.77
CA GLN A 102 19.73 -6.70 4.13
C GLN A 102 19.21 -8.12 4.44
N LEU A 103 19.86 -8.75 5.41
CA LEU A 103 19.41 -10.05 5.93
C LEU A 103 17.94 -9.98 6.39
N GLY A 104 17.12 -10.84 5.83
CA GLY A 104 15.71 -10.94 6.16
C GLY A 104 14.78 -10.15 5.26
N ASP A 105 15.29 -9.27 4.37
CA ASP A 105 14.48 -8.63 3.35
C ASP A 105 13.85 -9.67 2.42
N CYS A 106 12.76 -9.30 1.76
CA CYS A 106 12.13 -10.11 0.72
C CYS A 106 12.69 -9.75 -0.64
N VAL A 107 13.04 -10.74 -1.45
CA VAL A 107 13.29 -10.54 -2.88
C VAL A 107 12.22 -11.27 -3.70
N ILE A 108 11.66 -10.57 -4.68
CA ILE A 108 10.71 -11.12 -5.66
C ILE A 108 11.27 -10.90 -7.06
N PHE A 109 11.38 -11.96 -7.82
CA PHE A 109 11.69 -11.95 -9.24
C PHE A 109 10.40 -12.19 -10.00
N ALA A 110 9.89 -11.20 -10.71
CA ALA A 110 8.68 -11.29 -11.51
C ALA A 110 9.03 -11.27 -13.00
N ARG A 111 8.66 -12.31 -13.75
CA ARG A 111 8.84 -12.37 -15.19
C ARG A 111 7.69 -11.66 -15.88
N LYS A 112 8.02 -10.74 -16.81
CA LYS A 112 7.03 -10.02 -17.61
C LYS A 112 6.71 -10.77 -18.92
N PRO A 113 5.56 -10.48 -19.56
CA PRO A 113 5.19 -11.10 -20.84
C PRO A 113 6.14 -10.77 -22.01
N ASP A 114 6.88 -9.67 -21.93
CA ASP A 114 7.87 -9.21 -22.91
C ASP A 114 9.26 -9.80 -22.70
N ASP A 115 9.37 -10.87 -21.89
CA ASP A 115 10.63 -11.51 -21.51
C ASP A 115 11.62 -10.61 -20.74
N THR A 116 11.17 -9.51 -20.18
CA THR A 116 11.94 -8.75 -19.20
C THR A 116 11.63 -9.21 -17.77
N ALA A 117 12.37 -8.71 -16.80
CA ALA A 117 12.12 -9.03 -15.40
C ALA A 117 11.98 -7.77 -14.52
N LEU A 118 11.16 -7.87 -13.48
CA LEU A 118 11.12 -6.93 -12.37
C LEU A 118 11.66 -7.64 -11.13
N VAL A 119 12.67 -7.07 -10.50
CA VAL A 119 13.25 -7.57 -9.24
C VAL A 119 12.89 -6.59 -8.14
N ILE A 120 12.08 -7.02 -7.19
CA ILE A 120 11.63 -6.18 -6.08
C ILE A 120 12.35 -6.65 -4.82
N VAL A 121 12.99 -5.72 -4.12
CA VAL A 121 13.55 -5.91 -2.78
C VAL A 121 12.70 -5.11 -1.81
N ALA A 122 11.96 -5.80 -0.96
CA ALA A 122 11.13 -5.18 0.06
C ALA A 122 11.76 -5.35 1.44
N GLN A 123 11.92 -4.23 2.15
CA GLN A 123 12.53 -4.22 3.48
C GLN A 123 11.73 -5.09 4.46
N LYS A 124 12.43 -5.92 5.23
CA LYS A 124 11.81 -6.72 6.29
C LYS A 124 11.05 -5.85 7.29
N ASP A 125 9.98 -6.39 7.85
CA ASP A 125 9.15 -5.74 8.89
C ASP A 125 8.56 -4.38 8.45
N SER A 126 8.52 -4.09 7.12
CA SER A 126 7.89 -2.89 6.57
C SER A 126 6.43 -3.16 6.15
N ASP A 127 5.60 -2.10 6.15
CA ASP A 127 4.25 -2.17 5.57
C ASP A 127 4.32 -2.45 4.08
N ALA A 128 5.33 -1.87 3.41
CA ALA A 128 5.61 -2.10 2.00
C ALA A 128 5.81 -3.60 1.68
N LEU A 129 6.47 -4.37 2.56
CA LEU A 129 6.58 -5.82 2.40
C LEU A 129 5.21 -6.50 2.46
N GLY A 130 4.38 -6.13 3.44
CA GLY A 130 3.01 -6.65 3.55
C GLY A 130 2.20 -6.39 2.29
N ASP A 131 2.30 -5.18 1.74
CA ASP A 131 1.64 -4.74 0.51
C ASP A 131 2.08 -5.54 -0.72
N ILE A 132 3.37 -5.74 -0.87
CA ILE A 132 3.95 -6.53 -1.97
C ILE A 132 3.53 -8.00 -1.87
N LEU A 133 3.59 -8.60 -0.70
CA LEU A 133 3.15 -9.98 -0.51
C LEU A 133 1.66 -10.11 -0.82
N TRP A 134 0.84 -9.19 -0.36
CA TRP A 134 -0.59 -9.20 -0.65
C TRP A 134 -0.89 -8.99 -2.13
N LEU A 135 -0.20 -8.05 -2.81
CA LEU A 135 -0.32 -7.86 -4.25
C LEU A 135 -0.15 -9.18 -5.02
N PHE A 136 0.87 -9.96 -4.64
CA PHE A 136 1.13 -11.26 -5.26
C PHE A 136 0.34 -12.42 -4.62
N GLY A 137 -0.58 -12.14 -3.68
CA GLY A 137 -1.38 -13.15 -3.00
C GLY A 137 -0.56 -14.13 -2.16
N GLN A 138 0.55 -13.65 -1.59
CA GLN A 138 1.44 -14.45 -0.74
C GLN A 138 1.23 -14.07 0.73
N SER A 139 1.22 -15.06 1.62
CA SER A 139 1.05 -14.86 3.06
C SER A 139 2.27 -15.30 3.88
N THR A 140 3.20 -16.00 3.27
CA THR A 140 4.38 -16.55 3.95
C THR A 140 5.64 -16.29 3.15
N LEU A 141 6.74 -16.05 3.85
CA LEU A 141 8.06 -15.83 3.28
C LEU A 141 9.03 -16.88 3.84
N GLU A 142 9.66 -17.65 2.95
CA GLU A 142 10.61 -18.71 3.30
C GLU A 142 12.04 -18.35 2.89
N ASP A 143 13.01 -19.06 3.47
CA ASP A 143 14.44 -18.85 3.17
C ASP A 143 14.86 -19.47 1.82
N SER A 144 14.06 -20.38 1.26
CA SER A 144 14.24 -20.95 -0.08
C SER A 144 13.21 -20.39 -1.05
N PHE A 145 13.59 -20.30 -2.34
CA PHE A 145 12.67 -19.84 -3.37
C PHE A 145 11.37 -20.63 -3.42
N ARG A 146 10.28 -19.93 -3.39
CA ARG A 146 8.94 -20.33 -3.81
C ARG A 146 8.61 -19.74 -5.17
N SER A 147 7.71 -20.34 -5.91
CA SER A 147 7.22 -19.82 -7.18
C SER A 147 5.72 -19.87 -7.26
N ASP A 148 5.15 -18.89 -7.97
CA ASP A 148 3.73 -18.82 -8.29
C ASP A 148 3.56 -18.44 -9.76
N LEU A 149 2.77 -19.22 -10.49
CA LEU A 149 2.48 -19.04 -11.92
C LEU A 149 1.00 -18.72 -12.17
N GLU A 150 0.18 -18.65 -11.12
CA GLU A 150 -1.27 -18.46 -11.24
C GLU A 150 -1.67 -16.97 -11.27
N MET A 151 -0.99 -16.17 -12.07
CA MET A 151 -1.22 -14.71 -12.15
C MET A 151 -2.62 -14.36 -12.66
N GLU A 152 -3.23 -15.20 -13.48
CA GLU A 152 -4.58 -15.02 -14.01
C GLU A 152 -5.66 -15.02 -12.93
N LYS A 153 -5.43 -15.75 -11.83
CA LYS A 153 -6.36 -15.87 -10.70
C LYS A 153 -6.23 -14.74 -9.69
N LYS A 154 -5.31 -13.81 -9.90
CA LYS A 154 -4.99 -12.75 -8.95
C LYS A 154 -5.47 -11.40 -9.46
N PRO A 155 -6.67 -10.96 -9.05
CA PRO A 155 -7.11 -9.59 -9.34
C PRO A 155 -6.17 -8.60 -8.64
N ILE A 156 -5.96 -7.45 -9.26
CA ILE A 156 -5.20 -6.36 -8.64
C ILE A 156 -6.07 -5.73 -7.55
N PRO A 157 -5.63 -5.76 -6.28
CA PRO A 157 -6.38 -5.15 -5.20
C PRO A 157 -6.40 -3.62 -5.32
N ARG A 158 -7.54 -2.99 -5.06
CA ARG A 158 -7.72 -1.53 -5.20
C ARG A 158 -6.71 -0.74 -4.36
N VAL A 159 -6.46 -1.20 -3.14
CA VAL A 159 -5.62 -0.48 -2.18
C VAL A 159 -4.13 -0.45 -2.53
N VAL A 160 -3.67 -1.30 -3.44
CA VAL A 160 -2.25 -1.34 -3.88
C VAL A 160 -1.98 -0.54 -5.16
N VAL A 161 -2.97 0.21 -5.66
CA VAL A 161 -2.81 1.00 -6.89
C VAL A 161 -1.63 1.96 -6.81
N GLY A 162 -1.47 2.66 -5.70
CA GLY A 162 -0.30 3.52 -5.45
C GLY A 162 1.03 2.76 -5.39
N LEU A 163 1.01 1.51 -4.89
CA LEU A 163 2.19 0.65 -4.86
C LEU A 163 2.64 0.22 -6.26
N LEU A 164 1.68 -0.06 -7.17
CA LEU A 164 1.99 -0.46 -8.54
C LEU A 164 2.83 0.60 -9.26
N ASP A 165 2.50 1.87 -9.07
CA ASP A 165 3.28 2.98 -9.62
C ASP A 165 4.71 3.01 -9.05
N LEU A 166 4.87 2.76 -7.76
CA LEU A 166 6.19 2.71 -7.11
C LEU A 166 7.08 1.59 -7.65
N ILE A 167 6.50 0.47 -8.06
CA ILE A 167 7.24 -0.66 -8.67
C ILE A 167 7.28 -0.58 -10.21
N GLY A 168 6.92 0.57 -10.79
CA GLY A 168 7.01 0.83 -12.23
C GLY A 168 5.91 0.18 -13.09
N ILE A 169 4.81 -0.28 -12.49
CA ILE A 169 3.64 -0.81 -13.21
C ILE A 169 2.68 0.33 -13.45
N LYS A 170 2.41 0.61 -14.73
CA LYS A 170 1.42 1.61 -15.14
C LYS A 170 0.07 0.92 -15.35
N LEU A 171 -0.91 1.29 -14.55
CA LEU A 171 -2.29 0.90 -14.81
C LEU A 171 -2.82 1.61 -16.07
N PRO A 172 -3.76 1.00 -16.81
CA PRO A 172 -4.45 1.70 -17.88
C PRO A 172 -5.07 2.99 -17.34
N GLN A 173 -4.80 4.10 -18.02
CA GLN A 173 -5.37 5.41 -17.71
C GLN A 173 -6.37 5.76 -18.80
N ALA A 174 -7.46 6.43 -18.45
CA ALA A 174 -8.26 7.09 -19.46
C ALA A 174 -7.47 8.30 -19.99
N ASP A 175 -7.33 8.40 -21.30
CA ASP A 175 -6.50 9.44 -21.95
C ASP A 175 -6.93 10.87 -21.60
N ASP A 176 -8.19 11.04 -21.19
CA ASP A 176 -8.81 12.32 -20.83
C ASP A 176 -8.61 12.74 -19.36
N GLU A 177 -8.20 11.84 -18.46
CA GLU A 177 -8.12 12.14 -17.02
C GLU A 177 -7.06 13.20 -16.69
N LEU A 178 -5.89 13.10 -17.30
CA LEU A 178 -4.83 14.08 -17.07
C LEU A 178 -5.22 15.44 -17.65
N GLU A 179 -5.77 15.49 -18.88
CA GLU A 179 -6.19 16.72 -19.53
C GLU A 179 -7.26 17.46 -18.70
N ASP A 180 -8.26 16.74 -18.23
CA ASP A 180 -9.32 17.28 -17.37
C ASP A 180 -8.76 17.84 -16.03
N MET A 181 -7.82 17.12 -15.40
CA MET A 181 -7.15 17.61 -14.18
C MET A 181 -6.33 18.89 -14.45
N LEU A 182 -5.61 18.93 -15.57
CA LEU A 182 -4.81 20.09 -15.93
C LEU A 182 -5.68 21.31 -16.24
N GLU A 183 -6.81 21.14 -16.92
CA GLU A 183 -7.77 22.20 -17.18
C GLU A 183 -8.40 22.70 -15.87
N ARG A 184 -8.87 21.77 -15.02
CA ARG A 184 -9.60 22.08 -13.80
C ARG A 184 -8.72 22.70 -12.70
N PHE A 185 -7.47 22.26 -12.59
CA PHE A 185 -6.55 22.62 -11.49
C PHE A 185 -5.34 23.46 -11.95
N ASN A 186 -5.34 23.94 -13.21
CA ASN A 186 -4.26 24.76 -13.77
C ASN A 186 -2.85 24.12 -13.64
N GLY A 187 -2.77 22.79 -13.69
CA GLY A 187 -1.51 22.04 -13.62
C GLY A 187 -0.88 21.96 -12.22
N ASP A 188 -1.60 22.33 -11.17
CA ASP A 188 -1.17 22.21 -9.78
C ASP A 188 -2.12 21.33 -8.96
N PHE A 189 -1.68 20.94 -7.76
CA PHE A 189 -2.57 20.25 -6.83
C PHE A 189 -3.54 21.22 -6.17
N PRO A 190 -4.86 20.96 -6.23
CA PRO A 190 -5.85 21.72 -5.47
C PRO A 190 -5.78 21.38 -3.97
N HIS A 191 -6.63 22.03 -3.17
CA HIS A 191 -6.86 21.62 -1.80
C HIS A 191 -7.36 20.16 -1.72
N THR A 192 -6.93 19.43 -0.68
CA THR A 192 -7.24 18.00 -0.56
C THR A 192 -8.75 17.70 -0.58
N ARG A 193 -9.59 18.53 0.02
CA ARG A 193 -11.06 18.37 -0.04
C ARG A 193 -11.61 18.50 -1.47
N GLU A 194 -11.07 19.40 -2.25
CA GLU A 194 -11.46 19.60 -3.63
C GLU A 194 -11.03 18.41 -4.50
N PHE A 195 -9.80 17.93 -4.29
CA PHE A 195 -9.31 16.75 -4.99
C PHE A 195 -10.09 15.49 -4.61
N SER A 196 -10.39 15.29 -3.32
CA SER A 196 -11.24 14.19 -2.86
C SER A 196 -12.65 14.23 -3.46
N LYS A 197 -13.22 15.43 -3.61
CA LYS A 197 -14.50 15.62 -4.30
C LYS A 197 -14.41 15.23 -5.78
N TYR A 198 -13.38 15.71 -6.46
CA TYR A 198 -13.12 15.36 -7.86
C TYR A 198 -12.95 13.87 -8.05
N ALA A 199 -12.21 13.20 -7.16
CA ALA A 199 -12.04 11.75 -7.20
C ALA A 199 -13.37 11.00 -7.08
N ARG A 200 -14.26 11.42 -6.18
CA ARG A 200 -15.61 10.84 -6.08
C ARG A 200 -16.45 11.05 -7.35
N GLU A 201 -16.35 12.23 -7.99
CA GLU A 201 -17.04 12.50 -9.26
C GLU A 201 -16.56 11.59 -10.41
N ARG A 202 -15.33 11.03 -10.30
CA ARG A 202 -14.68 10.15 -11.30
C ARG A 202 -14.67 8.69 -10.89
N SER A 203 -15.16 8.36 -9.70
CA SER A 203 -15.26 6.99 -9.19
C SER A 203 -16.52 6.28 -9.70
N ASN A 204 -16.60 4.96 -9.46
CA ASN A 204 -17.78 4.19 -9.83
C ASN A 204 -19.01 4.56 -9.00
N TYR A 205 -18.80 5.06 -7.77
CA TYR A 205 -19.84 5.45 -6.84
C TYR A 205 -19.71 6.94 -6.53
N GLN A 206 -20.69 7.74 -6.94
CA GLN A 206 -20.64 9.18 -6.69
C GLN A 206 -21.23 9.58 -5.32
N ASN A 207 -22.06 8.71 -4.75
CA ASN A 207 -22.67 8.87 -3.43
C ASN A 207 -22.47 7.60 -2.60
N ALA A 208 -22.38 7.72 -1.28
CA ALA A 208 -22.19 6.57 -0.39
C ALA A 208 -23.33 5.53 -0.42
N LEU A 209 -24.50 5.93 -0.89
CA LEU A 209 -25.68 5.08 -1.00
C LEU A 209 -25.80 4.36 -2.36
N ASP A 210 -24.92 4.65 -3.32
CA ASP A 210 -24.96 4.08 -4.66
C ASP A 210 -24.38 2.66 -4.72
N GLY A 211 -23.49 2.31 -3.77
CA GLY A 211 -22.77 1.05 -3.73
C GLY A 211 -23.57 -0.10 -3.11
N ASN A 212 -23.08 -1.33 -3.32
CA ASN A 212 -23.60 -2.52 -2.67
C ASN A 212 -23.32 -2.54 -1.16
N SER A 213 -22.21 -1.93 -0.75
CA SER A 213 -21.85 -1.75 0.66
C SER A 213 -21.01 -0.47 0.85
N PRO A 214 -21.09 0.17 2.03
CA PRO A 214 -20.22 1.30 2.38
C PRO A 214 -18.71 0.96 2.29
N ASP A 215 -18.36 -0.29 2.53
CA ASP A 215 -17.00 -0.81 2.44
C ASP A 215 -16.47 -0.74 0.99
N ASP A 216 -17.29 -1.13 0.01
CA ASP A 216 -16.93 -1.05 -1.41
C ASP A 216 -16.79 0.41 -1.86
N VAL A 217 -17.68 1.29 -1.39
CA VAL A 217 -17.70 2.71 -1.76
C VAL A 217 -16.44 3.42 -1.24
N ILE A 218 -16.07 3.22 0.03
CA ILE A 218 -14.90 3.88 0.60
C ILE A 218 -13.60 3.42 -0.11
N MET A 219 -13.52 2.15 -0.46
CA MET A 219 -12.38 1.59 -1.17
C MET A 219 -12.28 2.12 -2.61
N ASP A 220 -13.41 2.25 -3.29
CA ASP A 220 -13.49 2.82 -4.64
C ASP A 220 -13.06 4.30 -4.66
N TRP A 221 -13.62 5.10 -3.76
CA TRP A 221 -13.27 6.52 -3.63
C TRP A 221 -11.78 6.72 -3.33
N TYR A 222 -11.26 5.98 -2.35
CA TYR A 222 -9.87 6.10 -1.95
C TYR A 222 -8.91 5.65 -3.07
N SER A 223 -9.16 4.50 -3.70
CA SER A 223 -8.32 4.00 -4.78
C SER A 223 -8.35 4.89 -6.02
N THR A 224 -9.51 5.46 -6.34
CA THR A 224 -9.65 6.43 -7.43
C THR A 224 -8.82 7.68 -7.15
N GLU A 225 -8.89 8.23 -5.92
CA GLU A 225 -8.08 9.39 -5.54
C GLU A 225 -6.58 9.09 -5.62
N GLU A 226 -6.12 7.95 -5.11
CA GLU A 226 -4.71 7.54 -5.17
C GLU A 226 -4.22 7.41 -6.62
N ARG A 227 -5.02 6.83 -7.50
CA ARG A 227 -4.71 6.69 -8.92
C ARG A 227 -4.62 8.06 -9.62
N LEU A 228 -5.61 8.91 -9.45
CA LEU A 228 -5.63 10.27 -10.03
C LEU A 228 -4.48 11.12 -9.48
N HIS A 229 -4.21 11.00 -8.18
CA HIS A 229 -3.09 11.68 -7.55
C HIS A 229 -1.74 11.26 -8.17
N SER A 230 -1.55 9.95 -8.41
CA SER A 230 -0.33 9.42 -9.03
C SER A 230 -0.13 9.97 -10.44
N VAL A 231 -1.21 10.09 -11.23
CA VAL A 231 -1.18 10.66 -12.58
C VAL A 231 -0.74 12.13 -12.56
N LEU A 232 -1.39 12.94 -11.73
CA LEU A 232 -1.10 14.38 -11.64
C LEU A 232 0.29 14.64 -11.04
N ASP A 233 0.68 13.89 -10.01
CA ASP A 233 1.98 14.00 -9.35
C ASP A 233 3.12 13.70 -10.32
N ARG A 234 2.99 12.64 -11.13
CA ARG A 234 3.96 12.30 -12.17
C ARG A 234 4.10 13.43 -13.18
N HIS A 235 3.00 13.98 -13.67
CA HIS A 235 3.03 15.10 -14.61
C HIS A 235 3.76 16.30 -14.01
N ILE A 236 3.42 16.70 -12.79
CA ILE A 236 4.05 17.84 -12.10
C ILE A 236 5.55 17.60 -11.90
N ILE A 237 5.95 16.40 -11.53
CA ILE A 237 7.35 16.02 -11.37
C ILE A 237 8.08 16.13 -12.72
N GLU A 238 7.54 15.54 -13.78
CA GLU A 238 8.13 15.60 -15.13
C GLU A 238 8.29 17.02 -15.65
N GLN A 239 7.30 17.89 -15.43
CA GLN A 239 7.39 19.30 -15.80
C GLN A 239 8.50 20.04 -15.06
N ARG A 240 8.68 19.76 -13.76
CA ARG A 240 9.78 20.32 -12.96
C ARG A 240 11.15 19.83 -13.43
N PHE A 241 11.26 18.54 -13.80
CA PHE A 241 12.48 18.02 -14.40
C PHE A 241 12.83 18.70 -15.72
N LYS A 242 11.85 18.97 -16.57
CA LYS A 242 12.06 19.69 -17.84
C LYS A 242 12.53 21.13 -17.63
N GLN A 243 12.19 21.77 -16.51
CA GLN A 243 12.64 23.12 -16.14
C GLN A 243 14.09 23.16 -15.62
N GLY A 244 14.74 22.02 -15.43
CA GLY A 244 16.12 21.86 -15.03
C GLY A 244 16.31 21.81 -13.50
N ILE A 245 16.89 20.72 -13.01
CA ILE A 245 17.34 20.60 -11.62
C ILE A 245 18.74 21.17 -11.54
N ILE A 246 18.92 22.20 -10.71
CA ILE A 246 20.15 23.00 -10.69
C ILE A 246 21.27 22.31 -9.89
N ASN A 247 20.95 21.46 -8.88
CA ASN A 247 21.94 20.70 -8.12
C ASN A 247 21.31 19.53 -7.32
N ALA A 248 22.16 18.64 -6.80
CA ALA A 248 21.76 17.45 -6.05
C ALA A 248 21.01 17.76 -4.75
N ASP A 249 21.39 18.82 -4.03
CA ASP A 249 20.76 19.19 -2.75
C ASP A 249 19.32 19.64 -2.98
N THR A 250 19.09 20.47 -3.98
CA THR A 250 17.73 20.91 -4.38
C THR A 250 16.86 19.70 -4.80
N PHE A 251 17.45 18.72 -5.49
CA PHE A 251 16.75 17.48 -5.84
C PHE A 251 16.31 16.70 -4.60
N ILE A 252 17.21 16.51 -3.63
CA ILE A 252 16.93 15.77 -2.40
C ILE A 252 15.85 16.46 -1.57
N GLU A 253 15.90 17.78 -1.45
CA GLU A 253 14.88 18.56 -0.75
C GLU A 253 13.50 18.44 -1.42
N HIS A 254 13.45 18.53 -2.75
CA HIS A 254 12.22 18.35 -3.51
C HIS A 254 11.65 16.94 -3.38
N ALA A 255 12.49 15.91 -3.48
CA ALA A 255 12.06 14.52 -3.31
C ALA A 255 11.47 14.27 -1.91
N LYS A 256 12.13 14.75 -0.85
CA LYS A 256 11.60 14.68 0.52
C LYS A 256 10.27 15.43 0.67
N SER A 257 10.16 16.63 0.08
CA SER A 257 8.92 17.41 0.09
C SER A 257 7.76 16.66 -0.58
N ILE A 258 8.01 16.02 -1.72
CA ILE A 258 7.01 15.23 -2.45
C ILE A 258 6.55 14.04 -1.61
N LEU A 259 7.47 13.25 -1.04
CA LEU A 259 7.14 12.10 -0.20
C LEU A 259 6.33 12.48 1.04
N ASN A 260 6.70 13.57 1.72
CA ASN A 260 5.96 14.07 2.87
C ASN A 260 4.55 14.55 2.48
N LYS A 261 4.41 15.23 1.34
CA LYS A 261 3.12 15.65 0.81
C LYS A 261 2.23 14.45 0.48
N ARG A 262 2.77 13.39 -0.13
CA ARG A 262 2.03 12.16 -0.42
C ARG A 262 1.47 11.54 0.85
N LYS A 263 2.30 11.34 1.88
CA LYS A 263 1.86 10.77 3.18
C LYS A 263 0.77 11.61 3.86
N SER A 264 0.93 12.94 3.89
CA SER A 264 -0.06 13.84 4.48
C SER A 264 -1.39 13.85 3.72
N ARG A 265 -1.34 13.80 2.38
CA ARG A 265 -2.54 13.78 1.53
C ARG A 265 -3.32 12.49 1.66
N ALA A 266 -2.65 11.33 1.68
CA ALA A 266 -3.32 10.03 1.83
C ALA A 266 -4.17 9.97 3.11
N GLY A 267 -3.66 10.48 4.24
CA GLY A 267 -4.43 10.58 5.48
C GLY A 267 -5.63 11.52 5.36
N GLN A 268 -5.43 12.71 4.78
CA GLN A 268 -6.50 13.69 4.59
C GLN A 268 -7.55 13.23 3.58
N ALA A 269 -7.15 12.53 2.52
CA ALA A 269 -8.06 11.93 1.55
C ALA A 269 -9.03 10.96 2.22
N LEU A 270 -8.48 10.07 3.04
CA LEU A 270 -9.27 9.07 3.78
C LEU A 270 -10.28 9.73 4.73
N GLU A 271 -9.85 10.75 5.48
CA GLU A 271 -10.76 11.54 6.32
C GLU A 271 -11.85 12.26 5.52
N ASN A 272 -11.52 12.80 4.34
CA ASN A 272 -12.49 13.49 3.48
C ASN A 272 -13.55 12.52 2.92
N HIS A 273 -13.14 11.31 2.55
CA HIS A 273 -14.08 10.29 2.07
C HIS A 273 -14.97 9.77 3.20
N LEU A 274 -14.41 9.54 4.39
CA LEU A 274 -15.23 9.18 5.57
C LEU A 274 -16.20 10.29 5.95
N GLU A 275 -15.77 11.55 5.92
CA GLU A 275 -16.67 12.69 6.16
C GLU A 275 -17.85 12.69 5.20
N GLN A 276 -17.60 12.48 3.90
CA GLN A 276 -18.66 12.39 2.90
C GLN A 276 -19.57 11.19 3.16
N MET A 277 -19.00 10.03 3.51
CA MET A 277 -19.74 8.84 3.89
C MET A 277 -20.73 9.14 5.04
N PHE A 278 -20.28 9.83 6.09
CA PHE A 278 -21.14 10.19 7.22
C PHE A 278 -22.24 11.17 6.80
N LEU A 279 -21.94 12.16 5.96
CA LEU A 279 -22.91 13.11 5.41
C LEU A 279 -24.01 12.40 4.61
N ASP A 280 -23.63 11.53 3.68
CA ASP A 280 -24.55 10.83 2.81
C ASP A 280 -25.47 9.88 3.60
N HIS A 281 -24.96 9.31 4.70
CA HIS A 281 -25.74 8.49 5.64
C HIS A 281 -26.53 9.31 6.68
N GLY A 282 -26.50 10.64 6.61
CA GLY A 282 -27.26 11.53 7.51
C GLY A 282 -26.79 11.52 8.96
N LEU A 283 -25.55 11.09 9.22
CA LEU A 283 -24.97 11.02 10.57
C LEU A 283 -24.50 12.40 11.04
N LYS A 284 -24.76 12.70 12.31
CA LYS A 284 -24.20 13.88 12.98
C LYS A 284 -22.79 13.56 13.47
N TYR A 285 -21.87 14.50 13.32
CA TYR A 285 -20.49 14.38 13.77
C TYR A 285 -19.83 15.75 13.99
N SER A 286 -18.71 15.76 14.68
CA SER A 286 -17.77 16.88 14.70
C SER A 286 -16.42 16.39 14.21
N ARG A 287 -15.87 17.06 13.17
CA ARG A 287 -14.57 16.74 12.59
C ARG A 287 -13.47 17.55 13.27
N THR A 288 -12.41 16.86 13.67
CA THR A 288 -11.20 17.40 14.32
C THR A 288 -11.49 18.35 15.50
N PRO A 289 -12.49 18.00 16.38
CA PRO A 289 -12.84 18.85 17.50
C PRO A 289 -11.74 18.85 18.54
N ARG A 290 -11.65 19.91 19.35
CA ARG A 290 -10.71 20.00 20.45
C ARG A 290 -11.31 19.39 21.70
N THR A 291 -10.63 18.41 22.27
CA THR A 291 -10.97 17.75 23.54
C THR A 291 -9.96 18.13 24.64
N GLU A 292 -9.87 17.32 25.70
CA GLU A 292 -8.97 17.54 26.83
C GLU A 292 -7.50 17.59 26.39
N GLY A 293 -6.70 18.39 27.06
CA GLY A 293 -5.26 18.48 26.78
C GLY A 293 -4.88 19.00 25.40
N ASN A 294 -5.81 19.68 24.71
CA ASN A 294 -5.65 20.16 23.33
C ASN A 294 -5.54 19.05 22.27
N VAL A 295 -5.90 17.82 22.59
CA VAL A 295 -5.93 16.71 21.66
C VAL A 295 -7.12 16.89 20.70
N ARG A 296 -6.97 16.38 19.47
CA ARG A 296 -7.97 16.52 18.41
C ARG A 296 -8.21 15.16 17.75
N PRO A 297 -9.21 14.41 18.21
CA PRO A 297 -9.65 13.21 17.49
C PRO A 297 -10.17 13.56 16.10
N ASP A 298 -10.05 12.65 15.16
CA ASP A 298 -10.44 12.91 13.78
C ASP A 298 -11.97 13.12 13.69
N PHE A 299 -12.77 12.29 14.38
CA PHE A 299 -14.23 12.45 14.46
C PHE A 299 -14.77 12.15 15.86
N ILE A 300 -15.79 12.91 16.28
CA ILE A 300 -16.63 12.65 17.45
C ILE A 300 -18.09 12.60 17.02
N PHE A 301 -18.84 11.65 17.58
CA PHE A 301 -20.27 11.45 17.33
C PHE A 301 -21.06 11.49 18.65
N PRO A 302 -22.29 12.04 18.65
CA PRO A 302 -22.91 12.75 17.52
C PRO A 302 -22.36 14.17 17.36
N SER A 303 -21.82 14.82 18.43
CA SER A 303 -21.24 16.15 18.34
C SER A 303 -20.25 16.43 19.46
N ILE A 304 -19.43 17.48 19.31
CA ILE A 304 -18.55 17.95 20.37
C ILE A 304 -19.33 18.63 21.51
N GLU A 305 -20.47 19.20 21.21
CA GLU A 305 -21.41 19.78 22.18
C GLU A 305 -21.94 18.71 23.10
N ASP A 306 -22.41 17.58 22.55
CA ASP A 306 -22.85 16.41 23.32
C ASP A 306 -21.73 15.78 24.13
N TYR A 307 -20.53 15.70 23.54
CA TYR A 307 -19.34 15.24 24.25
C TYR A 307 -19.02 16.11 25.48
N ARG A 308 -19.18 17.41 25.39
CA ARG A 308 -18.93 18.35 26.50
C ARG A 308 -20.06 18.45 27.51
N ASN A 309 -21.25 17.98 27.16
CA ASN A 309 -22.42 17.98 28.04
C ASN A 309 -22.35 16.81 29.04
N PRO A 310 -22.10 17.05 30.36
CA PRO A 310 -22.01 15.98 31.36
C PRO A 310 -23.27 15.13 31.50
N SER A 311 -24.43 15.66 31.09
CA SER A 311 -25.72 14.96 31.16
C SER A 311 -25.97 14.08 29.93
N PHE A 312 -25.17 14.17 28.90
CA PHE A 312 -25.31 13.31 27.72
C PHE A 312 -24.78 11.90 28.04
N PRO A 313 -25.51 10.83 27.71
CA PRO A 313 -25.11 9.45 28.03
C PRO A 313 -23.78 9.07 27.34
N GLU A 314 -22.80 8.61 28.11
CA GLU A 314 -21.48 8.22 27.56
C GLU A 314 -21.55 7.06 26.57
N ILE A 315 -22.51 6.16 26.75
CA ILE A 315 -22.74 5.01 25.84
C ILE A 315 -23.14 5.44 24.43
N GLN A 316 -23.66 6.65 24.25
CA GLN A 316 -24.04 7.21 22.95
C GLN A 316 -22.94 8.07 22.33
N LEU A 317 -21.81 8.23 23.04
CA LEU A 317 -20.67 8.95 22.52
C LEU A 317 -19.70 7.99 21.84
N HIS A 318 -19.33 8.31 20.61
CA HIS A 318 -18.34 7.56 19.87
C HIS A 318 -17.24 8.49 19.35
N MET A 319 -16.05 7.94 19.19
CA MET A 319 -14.97 8.59 18.46
C MET A 319 -14.41 7.65 17.41
N LEU A 320 -13.90 8.21 16.32
CA LEU A 320 -13.16 7.52 15.30
C LEU A 320 -11.85 8.25 15.05
N GLY A 321 -10.73 7.56 15.32
CA GLY A 321 -9.44 7.94 14.77
C GLY A 321 -9.28 7.40 13.36
N VAL A 322 -8.52 8.08 12.51
CA VAL A 322 -8.29 7.67 11.11
C VAL A 322 -6.79 7.62 10.86
N LYS A 323 -6.29 6.46 10.49
CA LYS A 323 -4.88 6.27 10.14
C LYS A 323 -4.79 5.30 8.95
N THR A 324 -4.17 5.73 7.85
CA THR A 324 -3.91 4.84 6.71
C THR A 324 -3.03 3.67 7.14
N THR A 325 -2.04 3.92 8.01
CA THR A 325 -1.18 2.91 8.64
C THR A 325 -1.16 3.11 10.14
N CYS A 326 -1.29 2.04 10.90
CA CYS A 326 -1.40 2.06 12.37
C CYS A 326 -0.06 1.97 13.08
N LYS A 327 0.75 0.96 12.79
CA LYS A 327 1.99 0.64 13.54
C LYS A 327 1.91 1.11 15.01
N ASP A 328 2.87 1.90 15.47
CA ASP A 328 2.87 2.47 16.81
C ASP A 328 1.93 3.69 16.99
N ARG A 329 1.36 4.19 15.87
CA ARG A 329 0.52 5.41 15.90
C ARG A 329 -0.87 5.19 16.51
N TRP A 330 -1.34 3.95 16.58
CA TRP A 330 -2.61 3.63 17.22
C TRP A 330 -2.64 4.02 18.72
N ARG A 331 -1.48 4.02 19.40
CA ARG A 331 -1.40 4.43 20.81
C ARG A 331 -1.75 5.90 21.03
N GLN A 332 -1.58 6.74 19.99
CA GLN A 332 -1.99 8.14 20.05
C GLN A 332 -3.50 8.30 20.21
N VAL A 333 -4.29 7.39 19.63
CA VAL A 333 -5.76 7.40 19.70
C VAL A 333 -6.25 7.11 21.12
N LEU A 334 -5.49 6.38 21.94
CA LEU A 334 -5.89 6.01 23.29
C LEU A 334 -6.02 7.22 24.24
N VAL A 335 -5.27 8.29 23.99
CA VAL A 335 -5.29 9.51 24.82
C VAL A 335 -6.30 10.55 24.30
N GLU A 336 -6.92 10.28 23.15
CA GLU A 336 -7.93 11.16 22.56
C GLU A 336 -9.29 10.94 23.22
N ALA A 337 -10.11 11.99 23.34
CA ALA A 337 -11.48 11.94 23.85
C ALA A 337 -11.62 11.11 25.16
N GLY A 338 -11.00 11.59 26.24
CA GLY A 338 -10.87 10.84 27.49
C GLY A 338 -12.18 10.35 28.12
N ARG A 339 -13.30 11.03 27.82
CA ARG A 339 -14.64 10.62 28.27
C ARG A 339 -15.15 9.35 27.58
N ILE A 340 -14.66 9.04 26.35
CA ILE A 340 -15.07 7.89 25.58
C ILE A 340 -14.16 6.71 25.90
N GLN A 341 -14.70 5.70 26.59
CA GLN A 341 -13.93 4.53 27.03
C GLN A 341 -13.65 3.55 25.91
N HIS A 342 -14.60 3.32 25.03
CA HIS A 342 -14.47 2.44 23.87
C HIS A 342 -14.21 3.26 22.62
N LYS A 343 -13.02 3.10 22.06
CA LYS A 343 -12.56 3.90 20.92
C LYS A 343 -12.56 3.10 19.63
N HIS A 344 -12.71 3.81 18.51
CA HIS A 344 -12.63 3.20 17.19
C HIS A 344 -11.49 3.81 16.39
N LEU A 345 -10.82 3.00 15.60
CA LEU A 345 -9.73 3.41 14.71
C LEU A 345 -9.97 2.83 13.33
N PHE A 346 -10.25 3.71 12.37
CA PHE A 346 -10.30 3.32 10.96
C PHE A 346 -8.90 3.19 10.38
N THR A 347 -8.66 2.08 9.66
CA THR A 347 -7.38 1.87 9.01
C THR A 347 -7.51 1.08 7.72
N LEU A 348 -6.59 1.33 6.79
CA LEU A 348 -6.36 0.54 5.58
C LEU A 348 -5.14 -0.39 5.71
N GLU A 349 -4.53 -0.45 6.90
CA GLU A 349 -3.39 -1.31 7.16
C GLU A 349 -3.78 -2.77 7.10
N ARG A 350 -2.95 -3.57 6.42
CA ARG A 350 -3.17 -4.99 6.19
C ARG A 350 -2.42 -5.82 7.22
N ALA A 351 -3.02 -6.95 7.62
CA ALA A 351 -2.34 -8.00 8.38
C ALA A 351 -1.56 -7.51 9.61
N ILE A 352 -2.12 -6.54 10.38
CA ILE A 352 -1.56 -6.16 11.67
C ILE A 352 -1.37 -7.42 12.52
N SER A 353 -0.25 -7.56 13.20
CA SER A 353 0.07 -8.76 13.97
C SER A 353 -0.99 -9.06 15.04
N VAL A 354 -1.20 -10.35 15.34
CA VAL A 354 -2.15 -10.79 16.38
C VAL A 354 -1.80 -10.16 17.72
N ALA A 355 -0.52 -10.12 18.09
CA ALA A 355 -0.07 -9.53 19.34
C ALA A 355 -0.45 -8.03 19.44
N GLN A 356 -0.31 -7.29 18.37
CA GLN A 356 -0.64 -5.86 18.30
C GLN A 356 -2.15 -5.63 18.39
N THR A 357 -2.94 -6.44 17.68
CA THR A 357 -4.40 -6.33 17.72
C THR A 357 -4.98 -6.79 19.06
N ASP A 358 -4.38 -7.77 19.72
CA ASP A 358 -4.74 -8.19 21.08
C ASP A 358 -4.43 -7.06 22.10
N GLU A 359 -3.33 -6.33 21.91
CA GLU A 359 -3.00 -5.16 22.74
C GLU A 359 -4.03 -4.03 22.53
N MET A 360 -4.40 -3.73 21.28
CA MET A 360 -5.47 -2.76 20.97
C MET A 360 -6.79 -3.12 21.67
N ARG A 361 -7.19 -4.38 21.57
CA ARG A 361 -8.40 -4.90 22.21
C ARG A 361 -8.35 -4.80 23.73
N ALA A 362 -7.19 -5.08 24.34
CA ALA A 362 -6.99 -4.93 25.78
C ALA A 362 -7.14 -3.47 26.25
N HIS A 363 -6.92 -2.50 25.37
CA HIS A 363 -7.13 -1.08 25.61
C HIS A 363 -8.49 -0.55 25.14
N ASN A 364 -9.48 -1.40 24.91
CA ASN A 364 -10.81 -1.05 24.42
C ASN A 364 -10.78 -0.25 23.09
N LEU A 365 -9.85 -0.58 22.20
CA LEU A 365 -9.76 -0.03 20.86
C LEU A 365 -10.22 -1.07 19.84
N THR A 366 -11.27 -0.76 19.09
CA THR A 366 -11.77 -1.60 17.99
C THR A 366 -11.34 -1.00 16.66
N LEU A 367 -10.76 -1.83 15.81
CA LEU A 367 -10.44 -1.44 14.44
C LEU A 367 -11.68 -1.48 13.56
N VAL A 368 -11.84 -0.44 12.75
CA VAL A 368 -12.80 -0.38 11.65
C VAL A 368 -11.99 -0.58 10.36
N VAL A 369 -12.26 -1.68 9.67
CA VAL A 369 -11.45 -2.12 8.53
C VAL A 369 -12.38 -2.50 7.38
N PRO A 370 -12.23 -1.93 6.17
CA PRO A 370 -13.02 -2.33 5.03
C PRO A 370 -12.94 -3.84 4.76
N THR A 371 -14.06 -4.43 4.34
CA THR A 371 -14.22 -5.90 4.17
C THR A 371 -13.13 -6.51 3.29
N GLU A 372 -12.71 -5.83 2.21
CA GLU A 372 -11.62 -6.28 1.34
C GLU A 372 -10.30 -6.43 2.12
N ILE A 373 -9.97 -5.46 2.95
CA ILE A 373 -8.76 -5.48 3.79
C ILE A 373 -8.90 -6.47 4.95
N CYS A 374 -10.09 -6.60 5.53
CA CYS A 374 -10.36 -7.53 6.62
C CYS A 374 -9.95 -8.97 6.25
N THR A 375 -10.01 -9.35 4.97
CA THR A 375 -9.59 -10.68 4.49
C THR A 375 -8.11 -10.97 4.71
N THR A 376 -7.27 -9.95 4.91
CA THR A 376 -5.83 -10.10 5.19
C THR A 376 -5.53 -10.48 6.63
N TYR A 377 -6.50 -10.32 7.53
CA TYR A 377 -6.38 -10.67 8.94
C TYR A 377 -6.75 -12.13 9.21
N THR A 378 -6.24 -12.70 10.29
CA THR A 378 -6.61 -14.06 10.70
C THR A 378 -8.10 -14.16 11.05
N LYS A 379 -8.67 -15.36 10.95
CA LYS A 379 -10.07 -15.63 11.34
C LYS A 379 -10.40 -15.17 12.76
N GLN A 380 -9.46 -15.33 13.69
CA GLN A 380 -9.59 -14.91 15.08
C GLN A 380 -9.70 -13.39 15.19
N GLN A 381 -8.89 -12.64 14.44
CA GLN A 381 -8.94 -11.18 14.39
C GLN A 381 -10.24 -10.70 13.74
N GLN A 382 -10.63 -11.27 12.60
CA GLN A 382 -11.86 -10.94 11.87
C GLN A 382 -13.12 -11.01 12.75
N ALA A 383 -13.13 -11.86 13.78
CA ALA A 383 -14.27 -12.05 14.65
C ALA A 383 -14.62 -10.81 15.50
N TRP A 384 -13.74 -9.84 15.65
CA TRP A 384 -13.96 -8.63 16.45
C TRP A 384 -13.66 -7.30 15.71
N LEU A 385 -13.15 -7.37 14.49
CA LEU A 385 -13.02 -6.21 13.63
C LEU A 385 -14.43 -5.76 13.16
N LEU A 386 -14.61 -4.46 13.03
CA LEU A 386 -15.81 -3.90 12.43
C LEU A 386 -15.57 -3.61 10.95
N SER A 387 -16.53 -3.91 10.10
CA SER A 387 -16.60 -3.34 8.75
C SER A 387 -17.08 -1.88 8.83
N VAL A 388 -16.96 -1.13 7.74
CA VAL A 388 -17.52 0.23 7.66
C VAL A 388 -19.03 0.18 7.85
N GLU A 389 -19.70 -0.77 7.21
CA GLU A 389 -21.15 -0.96 7.34
C GLU A 389 -21.57 -1.19 8.80
N ASN A 390 -20.88 -2.08 9.53
CA ASN A 390 -21.19 -2.35 10.92
C ASN A 390 -20.91 -1.14 11.83
N PHE A 391 -19.84 -0.37 11.55
CA PHE A 391 -19.57 0.85 12.29
C PHE A 391 -20.66 1.90 12.07
N LEU A 392 -21.12 2.10 10.82
CA LEU A 392 -22.24 2.99 10.53
C LEU A 392 -23.54 2.54 11.22
N ALA A 393 -23.78 1.23 11.34
CA ALA A 393 -24.92 0.69 12.09
C ALA A 393 -24.83 1.07 13.58
N VAL A 394 -23.66 0.89 14.22
CA VAL A 394 -23.43 1.32 15.61
C VAL A 394 -23.72 2.81 15.80
N LEU A 395 -23.27 3.66 14.87
CA LEU A 395 -23.51 5.11 14.96
C LEU A 395 -25.00 5.48 14.82
N ARG A 396 -25.75 4.77 13.97
CA ARG A 396 -27.21 5.01 13.79
C ARG A 396 -28.02 4.63 15.01
N GLU A 397 -27.61 3.60 15.75
CA GLU A 397 -28.31 3.20 16.99
C GLU A 397 -28.17 4.24 18.11
N CYS A 398 -27.18 5.13 18.00
CA CYS A 398 -26.86 6.13 19.03
C CYS A 398 -27.30 7.55 18.66
N GLN A 399 -27.89 7.79 17.52
CA GLN A 399 -28.34 9.08 17.00
C GLN A 399 -29.83 9.08 16.64
#